data_93ad36696d006b8bd04443259f75b492
#
_entry.id   93ad36696d006b8bd04443259f75b492
#
_cell.length_a   1.000
_cell.length_b   1.000
_cell.length_c   1.000
_cell.angle_alpha   90.00
_cell.angle_beta   90.00
_cell.angle_gamma   90.00
#
_symmetry.space_group_name_H-M   'P 1'
#
loop_
_entity.id
_entity.type
_entity.pdbx_description
1 polymer ?
#
loop_
_entity_poly.entity_id
_entity_poly.type
_entity_poly.pdbx_seq_one_letter_code
_entity_poly.pdbx_strand_id
1 'polypeptide(L)'
;PLNEIDYLYFNGSKFYVKLLQGNDMWSGNALRFVKQLTPNNSDLQLYENEFLVKSTDGKVTKEMQLFVQLPQNKLEIYNAQSDKFIPKFDEKVSNYLQNCPELSSKIKSKDKDFFYAFVNQGETKRKQVWMNIVNEYNQCR
;
A
#
# COMPACT_ATOMS: atom_id res chain seq x y z
N PRO A 1 0.26 8.80 24.43
CA PRO A 1 -0.79 8.64 23.41
C PRO A 1 -0.18 8.36 22.04
N LEU A 2 -0.93 7.69 21.16
CA LEU A 2 -0.44 7.27 19.83
C LEU A 2 0.02 8.44 18.96
N ASN A 3 -0.55 9.61 19.15
CA ASN A 3 -0.17 10.81 18.40
C ASN A 3 1.20 11.38 18.78
N GLU A 4 1.81 10.88 19.84
CA GLU A 4 3.14 11.30 20.29
C GLU A 4 4.23 10.30 19.91
N ILE A 5 3.85 9.17 19.29
CA ILE A 5 4.76 8.10 18.89
C ILE A 5 4.80 8.04 17.37
N ASP A 6 5.98 8.31 16.77
CA ASP A 6 6.16 8.22 15.33
C ASP A 6 6.33 6.78 14.86
N TYR A 7 7.13 6.00 15.58
CA TYR A 7 7.40 4.61 15.24
C TYR A 7 7.87 3.81 16.45
N LEU A 8 7.82 2.49 16.31
CA LEU A 8 8.43 1.55 17.26
C LEU A 8 9.00 0.34 16.52
N TYR A 9 9.91 -0.37 17.14
CA TYR A 9 10.43 -1.65 16.67
C TYR A 9 9.84 -2.79 17.47
N PHE A 10 9.44 -3.86 16.76
CA PHE A 10 8.95 -5.08 17.38
C PHE A 10 9.37 -6.28 16.53
N ASN A 11 10.06 -7.25 17.13
CA ASN A 11 10.60 -8.44 16.43
C ASN A 11 11.37 -8.09 15.15
N GLY A 12 12.21 -7.04 15.21
CA GLY A 12 13.04 -6.61 14.08
C GLY A 12 12.29 -5.84 12.99
N SER A 13 11.00 -5.62 13.12
CA SER A 13 10.19 -4.85 12.18
C SER A 13 9.89 -3.46 12.72
N LYS A 14 9.89 -2.49 11.82
CA LYS A 14 9.56 -1.11 12.14
C LYS A 14 8.09 -0.84 11.86
N PHE A 15 7.38 -0.36 12.88
CA PHE A 15 5.97 -0.01 12.80
C PHE A 15 5.81 1.48 12.99
N TYR A 16 5.03 2.10 12.12
CA TYR A 16 4.68 3.51 12.20
C TYR A 16 3.23 3.69 12.65
N VAL A 17 2.96 4.78 13.34
CA VAL A 17 1.60 5.23 13.58
C VAL A 17 1.14 6.01 12.36
N LYS A 18 0.11 5.52 11.69
CA LYS A 18 -0.44 6.15 10.48
C LYS A 18 -1.95 6.27 10.57
N LEU A 19 -2.46 7.32 9.95
CA LEU A 19 -3.90 7.47 9.74
C LEU A 19 -4.30 6.65 8.53
N LEU A 20 -5.04 5.57 8.77
CA LEU A 20 -5.54 4.72 7.69
C LEU A 20 -6.81 5.34 7.12
N GLN A 21 -6.82 5.52 5.80
CA GLN A 21 -8.02 5.96 5.09
C GLN A 21 -8.97 4.77 4.95
N GLY A 22 -10.18 4.92 5.48
CA GLY A 22 -11.20 3.88 5.38
C GLY A 22 -11.68 3.70 3.95
N ASN A 23 -11.96 2.46 3.57
CA ASN A 23 -12.46 2.11 2.23
C ASN A 23 -13.96 1.96 2.17
N ASP A 24 -14.61 1.84 3.29
CA ASP A 24 -16.04 1.61 3.37
C ASP A 24 -16.69 2.52 4.41
N MET A 25 -18.01 2.52 4.43
CA MET A 25 -18.80 3.35 5.35
C MET A 25 -18.59 3.01 6.82
N TRP A 26 -18.06 1.84 7.11
CA TRP A 26 -17.97 1.31 8.47
C TRP A 26 -16.60 1.48 9.09
N SER A 27 -15.54 1.45 8.27
CA SER A 27 -14.18 1.47 8.79
C SER A 27 -13.70 2.84 9.24
N GLY A 28 -14.18 3.93 8.63
CA GLY A 28 -13.73 5.28 8.95
C GLY A 28 -12.20 5.44 8.90
N ASN A 29 -11.73 6.62 9.30
CA ASN A 29 -10.30 6.87 9.44
C ASN A 29 -9.86 6.52 10.86
N ALA A 30 -8.73 5.83 11.01
CA ALA A 30 -8.23 5.44 12.31
C ALA A 30 -6.71 5.47 12.36
N LEU A 31 -6.17 5.87 13.52
CA LEU A 31 -4.74 5.74 13.78
C LEU A 31 -4.43 4.29 14.13
N ARG A 32 -3.45 3.71 13.45
CA ARG A 32 -3.03 2.33 13.65
C ARG A 32 -1.51 2.22 13.51
N PHE A 33 -0.95 1.23 14.17
CA PHE A 33 0.41 0.81 13.89
C PHE A 33 0.42 -0.01 12.61
N VAL A 34 1.26 0.39 11.66
CA VAL A 34 1.44 -0.31 10.39
C VAL A 34 2.90 -0.67 10.20
N LYS A 35 3.14 -1.86 9.69
CA LYS A 35 4.49 -2.35 9.42
C LYS A 35 5.01 -1.74 8.12
N GLN A 36 6.19 -1.12 8.19
CA GLN A 36 6.88 -0.63 7.00
C GLN A 36 7.50 -1.80 6.23
N LEU A 37 7.28 -1.85 4.92
CA LEU A 37 7.82 -2.88 4.04
C LEU A 37 9.00 -2.41 3.19
N THR A 38 9.22 -1.11 3.10
CA THR A 38 10.18 -0.48 2.19
C THR A 38 11.30 0.21 2.97
N PRO A 39 12.46 0.48 2.33
CA PRO A 39 13.55 1.21 2.99
C PRO A 39 13.13 2.62 3.43
N ASN A 40 13.76 3.10 4.51
CA ASN A 40 13.44 4.41 5.09
C ASN A 40 13.65 5.58 4.13
N ASN A 41 14.58 5.45 3.19
CA ASN A 41 14.91 6.49 2.22
C ASN A 41 14.07 6.46 0.95
N SER A 42 13.10 5.56 0.86
CA SER A 42 12.21 5.50 -0.30
C SER A 42 11.14 6.60 -0.20
N ASP A 43 10.93 7.35 -1.28
CA ASP A 43 9.85 8.33 -1.35
C ASP A 43 8.48 7.68 -1.58
N LEU A 44 8.48 6.49 -2.17
CA LEU A 44 7.29 5.66 -2.34
C LEU A 44 7.35 4.57 -1.27
N GLN A 45 6.44 4.64 -0.30
CA GLN A 45 6.46 3.74 0.85
C GLN A 45 5.29 2.78 0.84
N LEU A 46 5.56 1.54 1.28
CA LEU A 46 4.53 0.52 1.47
C LEU A 46 4.44 0.15 2.94
N TYR A 47 3.21 -0.02 3.39
CA TYR A 47 2.89 -0.44 4.75
C TYR A 47 1.89 -1.58 4.73
N GLU A 48 1.93 -2.38 5.77
CA GLU A 48 1.06 -3.55 5.92
C GLU A 48 0.35 -3.47 7.28
N ASN A 49 -0.94 -3.73 7.28
CA ASN A 49 -1.76 -3.83 8.47
C ASN A 49 -2.35 -5.24 8.55
N GLU A 50 -2.14 -5.93 9.67
CA GLU A 50 -2.75 -7.23 9.93
C GLU A 50 -3.97 -7.05 10.83
N PHE A 51 -5.03 -7.79 10.56
CA PHE A 51 -6.22 -7.80 11.40
C PHE A 51 -6.88 -9.17 11.42
N LEU A 52 -7.65 -9.41 12.46
CA LEU A 52 -8.38 -10.67 12.64
C LEU A 52 -9.82 -10.51 12.18
N VAL A 53 -10.29 -11.45 11.36
CA VAL A 53 -11.67 -11.50 10.89
C VAL A 53 -12.32 -12.75 11.48
N LYS A 54 -13.45 -12.56 12.16
CA LYS A 54 -14.26 -13.66 12.69
C LYS A 54 -15.45 -13.90 11.75
N SER A 55 -15.51 -15.10 11.19
CA SER A 55 -16.63 -15.50 10.35
C SER A 55 -17.86 -15.88 11.19
N THR A 56 -19.01 -16.02 10.51
CA THR A 56 -20.28 -16.36 11.15
C THR A 56 -20.27 -17.73 11.85
N ASP A 57 -19.40 -18.64 11.41
CA ASP A 57 -19.21 -19.96 12.04
C ASP A 57 -18.26 -19.95 13.24
N GLY A 58 -17.77 -18.77 13.62
CA GLY A 58 -16.84 -18.59 14.75
C GLY A 58 -15.38 -18.78 14.39
N LYS A 59 -15.06 -19.11 13.14
CA LYS A 59 -13.68 -19.26 12.69
C LYS A 59 -12.98 -17.90 12.60
N VAL A 60 -11.77 -17.82 13.15
CA VAL A 60 -10.94 -16.61 13.12
C VAL A 60 -9.86 -16.80 12.07
N THR A 61 -9.77 -15.83 11.14
CA THR A 61 -8.73 -15.79 10.12
C THR A 61 -7.94 -14.49 10.25
N LYS A 62 -6.66 -14.57 9.88
CA LYS A 62 -5.77 -13.40 9.84
C LYS A 62 -5.74 -12.87 8.42
N GLU A 63 -6.05 -11.61 8.26
CA GLU A 63 -6.03 -10.94 6.97
C GLU A 63 -5.07 -9.76 6.99
N MET A 64 -4.60 -9.38 5.81
CA MET A 64 -3.62 -8.31 5.65
C MET A 64 -4.11 -7.30 4.64
N GLN A 65 -3.89 -6.03 4.95
CA GLN A 65 -4.16 -4.92 4.03
C GLN A 65 -2.86 -4.22 3.69
N LEU A 66 -2.69 -3.92 2.41
CA LEU A 66 -1.55 -3.17 1.90
C LEU A 66 -1.92 -1.69 1.75
N PHE A 67 -1.04 -0.82 2.23
CA PHE A 67 -1.21 0.63 2.13
C PHE A 67 -0.03 1.25 1.40
N VAL A 68 -0.30 2.27 0.62
CA VAL A 68 0.69 2.96 -0.20
C VAL A 68 0.75 4.43 0.19
N GLN A 69 1.97 4.91 0.45
CA GLN A 69 2.26 6.34 0.59
C GLN A 69 2.90 6.82 -0.70
N LEU A 70 2.23 7.73 -1.39
CA LEU A 70 2.72 8.28 -2.65
C LEU A 70 3.78 9.37 -2.41
N PRO A 71 4.72 9.58 -3.36
CA PRO A 71 5.75 10.60 -3.22
C PRO A 71 5.18 12.01 -3.07
N GLN A 72 4.01 12.28 -3.66
CA GLN A 72 3.36 13.59 -3.65
C GLN A 72 2.68 13.92 -2.33
N ASN A 73 2.35 12.92 -1.53
CA ASN A 73 1.65 13.11 -0.25
C ASN A 73 2.19 12.15 0.81
N LYS A 74 3.11 12.66 1.62
CA LYS A 74 3.77 11.85 2.67
C LYS A 74 2.98 11.80 3.98
N LEU A 75 1.84 12.52 4.07
CA LEU A 75 1.04 12.58 5.28
C LEU A 75 -0.03 11.48 5.36
N GLU A 76 -0.44 10.97 4.20
CA GLU A 76 -1.52 9.99 4.11
C GLU A 76 -1.05 8.71 3.45
N ILE A 77 -1.61 7.59 3.90
CA ILE A 77 -1.45 6.31 3.25
C ILE A 77 -2.82 5.82 2.78
N TYR A 78 -2.83 5.20 1.60
CA TYR A 78 -4.05 4.76 0.93
C TYR A 78 -4.04 3.24 0.80
N ASN A 79 -5.18 2.62 1.08
CA ASN A 79 -5.33 1.19 0.83
C ASN A 79 -5.12 0.91 -0.67
N ALA A 80 -4.35 -0.13 -0.98
CA ALA A 80 -4.05 -0.51 -2.36
C ALA A 80 -5.31 -0.90 -3.17
N GLN A 81 -6.42 -1.19 -2.49
CA GLN A 81 -7.71 -1.49 -3.11
C GLN A 81 -8.65 -0.28 -3.16
N SER A 82 -8.21 0.88 -2.71
CA SER A 82 -9.05 2.08 -2.71
C SER A 82 -9.22 2.65 -4.12
N ASP A 83 -10.18 3.56 -4.24
CA ASP A 83 -10.44 4.30 -5.48
C ASP A 83 -9.28 5.21 -5.91
N LYS A 84 -8.32 5.41 -5.04
CA LYS A 84 -7.06 6.08 -5.38
C LYS A 84 -6.30 5.35 -6.49
N PHE A 85 -6.41 4.01 -6.51
CA PHE A 85 -5.64 3.17 -7.43
C PHE A 85 -6.50 2.35 -8.38
N ILE A 86 -7.70 1.97 -7.99
CA ILE A 86 -8.60 1.11 -8.76
C ILE A 86 -10.01 1.71 -8.79
N PRO A 87 -10.79 1.48 -9.86
CA PRO A 87 -10.37 0.87 -11.12
C PRO A 87 -9.39 1.74 -11.90
N LYS A 88 -8.88 1.24 -13.01
CA LYS A 88 -7.93 1.93 -13.89
C LYS A 88 -6.56 2.15 -13.26
N PHE A 89 -6.04 1.10 -12.65
CA PHE A 89 -4.71 1.11 -12.01
C PHE A 89 -3.63 1.65 -12.95
N ASP A 90 -3.64 1.15 -14.20
CA ASP A 90 -2.68 1.53 -15.23
C ASP A 90 -2.66 3.05 -15.49
N GLU A 91 -3.85 3.66 -15.60
CA GLU A 91 -3.94 5.11 -15.84
C GLU A 91 -3.56 5.92 -14.59
N LYS A 92 -4.07 5.54 -13.43
CA LYS A 92 -3.88 6.28 -12.20
C LYS A 92 -2.44 6.23 -11.70
N VAL A 93 -1.90 5.02 -11.58
CA VAL A 93 -0.55 4.85 -11.01
C VAL A 93 0.54 5.34 -11.97
N SER A 94 0.40 5.11 -13.28
CA SER A 94 1.33 5.67 -14.25
C SER A 94 1.40 7.20 -14.16
N ASN A 95 0.26 7.83 -13.92
CA ASN A 95 0.18 9.28 -13.77
C ASN A 95 0.86 9.77 -12.47
N TYR A 96 0.65 9.06 -11.36
CA TYR A 96 1.29 9.42 -10.09
C TYR A 96 2.83 9.30 -10.15
N LEU A 97 3.34 8.39 -10.98
CA LEU A 97 4.77 8.08 -11.07
C LEU A 97 5.39 8.55 -12.40
N GLN A 98 4.80 9.56 -13.03
CA GLN A 98 5.26 10.09 -14.32
C GLN A 98 6.69 10.68 -14.29
N ASN A 99 7.19 11.01 -13.10
CA ASN A 99 8.57 11.46 -12.90
C ASN A 99 9.59 10.32 -13.10
N CYS A 100 9.13 9.09 -13.26
CA CYS A 100 9.91 7.93 -13.67
C CYS A 100 9.34 7.36 -14.98
N PRO A 101 9.69 7.93 -16.16
CA PRO A 101 9.00 7.65 -17.42
C PRO A 101 9.00 6.18 -17.83
N GLU A 102 10.10 5.47 -17.61
CA GLU A 102 10.17 4.04 -17.97
C GLU A 102 9.19 3.21 -17.14
N LEU A 103 9.17 3.41 -15.82
CA LEU A 103 8.23 2.73 -14.94
C LEU A 103 6.79 3.10 -15.27
N SER A 104 6.52 4.38 -15.45
CA SER A 104 5.20 4.87 -15.84
C SER A 104 4.69 4.19 -17.11
N SER A 105 5.57 4.04 -18.09
CA SER A 105 5.27 3.37 -19.37
C SER A 105 4.94 1.88 -19.20
N LYS A 106 5.70 1.18 -18.35
CA LYS A 106 5.44 -0.23 -18.03
C LYS A 106 4.07 -0.41 -17.36
N ILE A 107 3.75 0.44 -16.41
CA ILE A 107 2.47 0.42 -15.71
C ILE A 107 1.32 0.70 -16.70
N LYS A 108 1.47 1.73 -17.51
CA LYS A 108 0.45 2.13 -18.49
C LYS A 108 0.20 1.05 -19.55
N SER A 109 1.22 0.32 -19.95
CA SER A 109 1.10 -0.79 -20.90
C SER A 109 0.59 -2.08 -20.27
N LYS A 110 0.30 -2.06 -18.98
CA LYS A 110 -0.18 -3.24 -18.21
C LYS A 110 0.82 -4.40 -18.20
N ASP A 111 2.10 -4.07 -18.06
CA ASP A 111 3.13 -5.09 -17.87
C ASP A 111 2.76 -5.95 -16.65
N LYS A 112 2.79 -7.26 -16.81
CA LYS A 112 2.33 -8.24 -15.81
C LYS A 112 3.01 -8.09 -14.44
N ASP A 113 4.24 -7.59 -14.41
CA ASP A 113 5.01 -7.43 -13.18
C ASP A 113 4.72 -6.09 -12.49
N PHE A 114 4.05 -5.15 -13.17
CA PHE A 114 3.77 -3.81 -12.69
C PHE A 114 2.29 -3.44 -12.72
N PHE A 115 1.42 -4.43 -12.87
CA PHE A 115 -0.01 -4.22 -13.01
C PHE A 115 -0.82 -5.36 -12.38
N TYR A 116 -1.96 -5.01 -11.79
CA TYR A 116 -2.97 -5.99 -11.42
C TYR A 116 -4.37 -5.46 -11.76
N ALA A 117 -5.24 -6.38 -12.16
CA ALA A 117 -6.64 -6.06 -12.44
C ALA A 117 -7.44 -5.89 -11.14
N PHE A 118 -8.56 -5.17 -11.24
CA PHE A 118 -9.46 -4.96 -10.10
C PHE A 118 -10.04 -6.26 -9.55
N VAL A 119 -10.38 -7.20 -10.44
CA VAL A 119 -11.10 -8.41 -10.08
C VAL A 119 -10.15 -9.60 -9.97
N ASN A 120 -10.38 -10.46 -8.95
CA ASN A 120 -9.74 -11.76 -8.78
C ASN A 120 -8.21 -11.73 -8.55
N GLN A 121 -7.71 -10.63 -8.00
CA GLN A 121 -6.29 -10.55 -7.62
C GLN A 121 -6.15 -10.60 -6.10
N GLY A 122 -5.40 -11.59 -5.60
CA GLY A 122 -5.12 -11.74 -4.18
C GLY A 122 -4.11 -10.72 -3.65
N GLU A 123 -4.02 -10.62 -2.33
CA GLU A 123 -3.07 -9.72 -1.65
C GLU A 123 -1.62 -10.01 -2.04
N THR A 124 -1.26 -11.27 -2.23
CA THR A 124 0.09 -11.67 -2.65
C THR A 124 0.48 -11.02 -3.98
N LYS A 125 -0.42 -11.04 -4.96
CA LYS A 125 -0.17 -10.42 -6.28
C LYS A 125 -0.05 -8.91 -6.16
N ARG A 126 -0.96 -8.27 -5.43
CA ARG A 126 -0.92 -6.81 -5.21
C ARG A 126 0.37 -6.38 -4.52
N LYS A 127 0.77 -7.10 -3.47
CA LYS A 127 2.01 -6.84 -2.75
C LYS A 127 3.23 -6.99 -3.66
N GLN A 128 3.27 -8.04 -4.46
CA GLN A 128 4.39 -8.28 -5.38
C GLN A 128 4.49 -7.16 -6.42
N VAL A 129 3.39 -6.75 -7.02
CA VAL A 129 3.37 -5.66 -8.00
C VAL A 129 3.87 -4.36 -7.38
N TRP A 130 3.35 -4.00 -6.19
CA TRP A 130 3.79 -2.78 -5.52
C TRP A 130 5.26 -2.84 -5.09
N MET A 131 5.77 -3.99 -4.66
CA MET A 131 7.19 -4.15 -4.35
C MET A 131 8.06 -3.94 -5.60
N ASN A 132 7.64 -4.48 -6.74
CA ASN A 132 8.33 -4.28 -8.02
C ASN A 132 8.33 -2.79 -8.40
N ILE A 133 7.19 -2.12 -8.24
CA ILE A 133 7.05 -0.68 -8.53
C ILE A 133 7.99 0.13 -7.65
N VAL A 134 8.02 -0.13 -6.35
CA VAL A 134 8.90 0.59 -5.42
C VAL A 134 10.37 0.38 -5.75
N ASN A 135 10.76 -0.87 -6.03
CA ASN A 135 12.15 -1.19 -6.37
C ASN A 135 12.61 -0.46 -7.62
N GLU A 136 11.79 -0.44 -8.67
CA GLU A 136 12.12 0.26 -9.90
C GLU A 136 12.06 1.78 -9.74
N TYR A 137 11.11 2.28 -9.00
CA TYR A 137 11.01 3.72 -8.69
C TYR A 137 12.27 4.23 -7.99
N ASN A 138 12.79 3.47 -7.03
CA ASN A 138 14.00 3.83 -6.31
C ASN A 138 15.25 3.82 -7.20
N GLN A 139 15.28 2.99 -8.24
CA GLN A 139 16.40 2.95 -9.19
C GLN A 139 16.33 4.08 -10.24
N CYS A 140 15.18 4.62 -10.45
CA CYS A 140 14.90 5.67 -11.44
C CYS A 140 15.40 7.06 -11.02
N ARG A 141 15.86 7.21 -9.79
CA ARG A 141 16.19 8.50 -9.16
C ARG A 141 17.67 8.84 -9.25
#